data_4e3b4835877fe868908d52f4fdd1ba6d
#
_entry.id   4e3b4835877fe868908d52f4fdd1ba6d
#
_cell.length_a   1.000
_cell.length_b   1.000
_cell.length_c   1.000
_cell.angle_alpha   90.00
_cell.angle_beta   90.00
_cell.angle_gamma   90.00
#
_symmetry.space_group_name_H-M   'P 1'
#
loop_
_entity.id
_entity.type
_entity.pdbx_description
1 polymer ?
#
loop_
_entity_poly.entity_id
_entity_poly.type
_entity_poly.pdbx_seq_one_letter_code
_entity_poly.pdbx_strand_id
1 'polypeptide(L)'
;MSGDNKNSLSVRQALVQEIERQILSEELKPGDRLPTSRELCVKMGVSLTIVNAGVAELANKGFVEVKPRHGVYVTDYRTSGNPAVLSSILRYNGGRLNAHDVRSFCETRAALDPMAAELAVQRATEKDLEEWGELLEKLRREEDRKAFCVRITEFLYMLYRMSDNFLLTVLYHCTMEPQQRMYQQFVEKNGTGAVLRNAEEVFRYVSDRNAPAAAACMKEAMRLPLEGETAII
;
A
#
# COMPACT_ATOMS: atom_id res chain seq x y z
N MET A 1 -27.14 -9.14 -25.10
CA MET A 1 -26.03 -10.05 -24.85
C MET A 1 -24.82 -9.20 -24.52
N SER A 2 -24.64 -8.98 -23.24
CA SER A 2 -23.60 -8.08 -22.71
C SER A 2 -23.25 -8.64 -21.34
N GLY A 3 -22.29 -9.51 -21.28
CA GLY A 3 -21.85 -10.12 -20.05
C GLY A 3 -20.41 -10.60 -20.17
N ASP A 4 -19.64 -10.39 -19.14
CA ASP A 4 -18.34 -10.99 -18.86
C ASP A 4 -17.11 -10.42 -19.57
N ASN A 5 -16.81 -9.15 -19.27
CA ASN A 5 -15.43 -8.68 -19.37
C ASN A 5 -14.95 -8.15 -18.02
N LYS A 6 -15.06 -8.97 -16.98
CA LYS A 6 -14.47 -8.73 -15.66
C LYS A 6 -13.44 -9.82 -15.38
N ASN A 7 -12.16 -9.44 -15.41
CA ASN A 7 -11.03 -10.16 -14.81
C ASN A 7 -10.35 -11.28 -15.63
N SER A 8 -10.20 -11.18 -16.93
CA SER A 8 -9.12 -11.92 -17.57
C SER A 8 -7.82 -11.12 -17.45
N LEU A 9 -6.89 -11.59 -16.60
CA LEU A 9 -5.51 -11.06 -16.58
C LEU A 9 -4.96 -11.06 -18.00
N SER A 10 -4.34 -9.95 -18.42
CA SER A 10 -3.62 -9.98 -19.70
C SER A 10 -2.53 -11.05 -19.62
N VAL A 11 -2.25 -11.70 -20.75
CA VAL A 11 -1.23 -12.76 -20.83
C VAL A 11 0.13 -12.30 -20.29
N ARG A 12 0.46 -11.01 -20.47
CA ARG A 12 1.64 -10.39 -19.88
C ARG A 12 1.57 -10.36 -18.34
N GLN A 13 0.42 -9.97 -17.78
CA GLN A 13 0.22 -9.94 -16.33
C GLN A 13 0.32 -11.34 -15.72
N ALA A 14 -0.21 -12.37 -16.40
CA ALA A 14 -0.09 -13.76 -15.94
C ALA A 14 1.39 -14.22 -15.90
N LEU A 15 2.19 -13.88 -16.92
CA LEU A 15 3.63 -14.16 -16.93
C LEU A 15 4.36 -13.44 -15.79
N VAL A 16 4.10 -12.16 -15.60
CA VAL A 16 4.72 -11.36 -14.53
C VAL A 16 4.37 -11.94 -13.16
N GLN A 17 3.09 -12.21 -12.91
CA GLN A 17 2.64 -12.75 -11.64
C GLN A 17 3.20 -14.15 -11.34
N GLU A 18 3.36 -15.01 -12.35
CA GLU A 18 3.96 -16.32 -12.14
C GLU A 18 5.43 -16.22 -11.73
N ILE A 19 6.21 -15.33 -12.36
CA ILE A 19 7.62 -15.11 -11.96
C ILE A 19 7.70 -14.45 -10.58
N GLU A 20 6.86 -13.44 -10.29
CA GLU A 20 6.75 -12.84 -8.96
C GLU A 20 6.43 -13.90 -7.90
N ARG A 21 5.49 -14.81 -8.17
CA ARG A 21 5.14 -15.92 -7.28
C ARG A 21 6.36 -16.80 -6.98
N GLN A 22 7.10 -17.19 -8.01
CA GLN A 22 8.29 -18.04 -7.85
C GLN A 22 9.38 -17.37 -7.01
N ILE A 23 9.55 -16.05 -7.15
CA ILE A 23 10.51 -15.28 -6.34
C ILE A 23 10.01 -15.11 -4.90
N LEU A 24 8.74 -14.77 -4.73
CA LEU A 24 8.14 -14.56 -3.39
C LEU A 24 8.00 -15.86 -2.60
N SER A 25 7.84 -17.01 -3.27
CA SER A 25 7.84 -18.36 -2.65
C SER A 25 9.23 -18.93 -2.43
N GLU A 26 10.29 -18.21 -2.81
CA GLU A 26 11.69 -18.65 -2.77
C GLU A 26 12.00 -19.87 -3.68
N GLU A 27 11.12 -20.22 -4.63
CA GLU A 27 11.43 -21.17 -5.70
C GLU A 27 12.55 -20.64 -6.60
N LEU A 28 12.58 -19.33 -6.81
CA LEU A 28 13.67 -18.59 -7.44
C LEU A 28 14.33 -17.69 -6.40
N LYS A 29 15.62 -17.81 -6.21
CA LYS A 29 16.40 -17.09 -5.20
C LYS A 29 17.23 -15.96 -5.83
N PRO A 30 17.60 -14.93 -5.07
CA PRO A 30 18.54 -13.93 -5.53
C PRO A 30 19.81 -14.55 -6.12
N GLY A 31 20.18 -14.14 -7.33
CA GLY A 31 21.28 -14.70 -8.10
C GLY A 31 20.90 -15.78 -9.10
N ASP A 32 19.73 -16.38 -8.99
CA ASP A 32 19.27 -17.37 -9.96
C ASP A 32 19.03 -16.72 -11.33
N ARG A 33 19.36 -17.46 -12.37
CA ARG A 33 19.10 -17.04 -13.73
C ARG A 33 17.71 -17.47 -14.17
N LEU A 34 16.93 -16.53 -14.70
CA LEU A 34 15.66 -16.88 -15.35
C LEU A 34 15.89 -17.69 -16.62
N PRO A 35 14.92 -18.53 -17.02
CA PRO A 35 14.92 -19.13 -18.35
C PRO A 35 15.06 -18.05 -19.44
N THR A 36 15.67 -18.40 -20.54
CA THR A 36 15.81 -17.47 -21.68
C THR A 36 14.44 -17.02 -22.18
N SER A 37 14.38 -15.85 -22.85
CA SER A 37 13.12 -15.37 -23.41
C SER A 37 12.45 -16.40 -24.35
N ARG A 38 13.25 -17.20 -25.08
CA ARG A 38 12.73 -18.27 -25.95
C ARG A 38 12.12 -19.42 -25.15
N GLU A 39 12.77 -19.84 -24.09
CA GLU A 39 12.22 -20.87 -23.19
C GLU A 39 10.96 -20.40 -22.50
N LEU A 40 10.90 -19.13 -22.05
CA LEU A 40 9.69 -18.52 -21.49
C LEU A 40 8.56 -18.46 -22.51
N CYS A 41 8.84 -18.12 -23.78
CA CYS A 41 7.84 -18.17 -24.85
C CYS A 41 7.20 -19.56 -24.97
N VAL A 42 8.04 -20.61 -24.99
CA VAL A 42 7.57 -22.00 -25.10
C VAL A 42 6.80 -22.42 -23.84
N LYS A 43 7.37 -22.19 -22.66
CA LYS A 43 6.79 -22.60 -21.38
C LYS A 43 5.44 -21.94 -21.11
N MET A 44 5.29 -20.66 -21.48
CA MET A 44 4.09 -19.88 -21.18
C MET A 44 3.14 -19.76 -22.38
N GLY A 45 3.52 -20.23 -23.58
CA GLY A 45 2.69 -20.13 -24.78
C GLY A 45 2.49 -18.69 -25.26
N VAL A 46 3.51 -17.80 -25.08
CA VAL A 46 3.38 -16.37 -25.36
C VAL A 46 4.42 -15.90 -26.38
N SER A 47 4.18 -14.73 -27.00
CA SER A 47 5.12 -14.13 -27.95
C SER A 47 6.35 -13.54 -27.24
N LEU A 48 7.45 -13.42 -27.97
CA LEU A 48 8.69 -12.80 -27.49
C LEU A 48 8.47 -11.35 -27.03
N THR A 49 7.59 -10.61 -27.68
CA THR A 49 7.23 -9.24 -27.29
C THR A 49 6.59 -9.20 -25.90
N ILE A 50 5.71 -10.15 -25.60
CA ILE A 50 5.07 -10.27 -24.28
C ILE A 50 6.10 -10.62 -23.22
N VAL A 51 6.99 -11.57 -23.48
CA VAL A 51 8.08 -11.95 -22.55
C VAL A 51 8.98 -10.76 -22.25
N ASN A 52 9.46 -10.06 -23.29
CA ASN A 52 10.34 -8.91 -23.09
C ASN A 52 9.67 -7.77 -22.31
N ALA A 53 8.38 -7.50 -22.57
CA ALA A 53 7.61 -6.52 -21.81
C ALA A 53 7.42 -6.95 -20.35
N GLY A 54 7.17 -8.23 -20.08
CA GLY A 54 7.06 -8.77 -18.73
C GLY A 54 8.39 -8.71 -17.97
N VAL A 55 9.49 -9.06 -18.60
CA VAL A 55 10.84 -8.95 -18.01
C VAL A 55 11.18 -7.49 -17.69
N ALA A 56 10.86 -6.56 -18.59
CA ALA A 56 11.06 -5.13 -18.34
C ALA A 56 10.22 -4.64 -17.12
N GLU A 57 8.99 -5.12 -16.99
CA GLU A 57 8.13 -4.81 -15.83
C GLU A 57 8.73 -5.36 -14.53
N LEU A 58 9.20 -6.61 -14.52
CA LEU A 58 9.87 -7.21 -13.36
C LEU A 58 11.16 -6.48 -12.99
N ALA A 59 11.93 -6.05 -13.97
CA ALA A 59 13.15 -5.26 -13.75
C ALA A 59 12.82 -3.88 -13.19
N ASN A 60 11.78 -3.22 -13.70
CA ASN A 60 11.32 -1.93 -13.18
C ASN A 60 10.83 -2.03 -11.72
N LYS A 61 10.24 -3.15 -11.32
CA LYS A 61 9.86 -3.41 -9.92
C LYS A 61 11.05 -3.77 -9.04
N GLY A 62 12.18 -4.15 -9.62
CA GLY A 62 13.37 -4.58 -8.89
C GLY A 62 13.35 -6.06 -8.47
N PHE A 63 12.56 -6.91 -9.12
CA PHE A 63 12.60 -8.36 -8.92
C PHE A 63 13.71 -9.03 -9.68
N VAL A 64 14.13 -8.46 -10.81
CA VAL A 64 15.18 -9.02 -11.66
C VAL A 64 16.10 -7.92 -12.20
N GLU A 65 17.30 -8.32 -12.59
CA GLU A 65 18.27 -7.49 -13.30
C GLU A 65 18.55 -8.10 -14.69
N VAL A 66 18.50 -7.27 -15.73
CA VAL A 66 18.88 -7.68 -17.08
C VAL A 66 20.36 -7.40 -17.31
N LYS A 67 21.18 -8.45 -17.44
CA LYS A 67 22.62 -8.35 -17.77
C LYS A 67 22.80 -8.56 -19.27
N PRO A 68 23.20 -7.52 -20.03
CA PRO A 68 23.39 -7.63 -21.48
C PRO A 68 24.27 -8.81 -21.84
N ARG A 69 23.84 -9.64 -22.79
CA ARG A 69 24.50 -10.86 -23.27
C ARG A 69 24.61 -12.02 -22.27
N HIS A 70 24.30 -11.80 -20.99
CA HIS A 70 24.38 -12.80 -19.92
C HIS A 70 23.04 -13.38 -19.52
N GLY A 71 21.95 -12.61 -19.65
CA GLY A 71 20.60 -13.04 -19.33
C GLY A 71 19.93 -12.19 -18.27
N VAL A 72 18.87 -12.73 -17.67
CA VAL A 72 18.08 -12.09 -16.62
C VAL A 72 18.31 -12.84 -15.32
N TYR A 73 18.58 -12.12 -14.25
CA TYR A 73 18.90 -12.68 -12.94
C TYR A 73 17.96 -12.14 -11.88
N VAL A 74 17.56 -13.00 -10.95
CA VAL A 74 16.76 -12.60 -9.79
C VAL A 74 17.58 -11.72 -8.85
N THR A 75 17.00 -10.64 -8.38
CA THR A 75 17.58 -9.72 -7.39
C THR A 75 16.96 -9.92 -6.02
N ASP A 76 17.60 -9.42 -4.98
CA ASP A 76 16.93 -9.29 -3.68
C ASP A 76 16.00 -8.06 -3.72
N TYR A 77 14.71 -8.30 -3.96
CA TYR A 77 13.69 -7.25 -4.05
C TYR A 77 13.55 -6.43 -2.75
N ARG A 78 14.04 -6.93 -1.60
CA ARG A 78 14.04 -6.18 -0.34
C ARG A 78 15.01 -5.00 -0.37
N THR A 79 16.06 -5.11 -1.19
CA THR A 79 17.09 -4.07 -1.34
C THR A 79 17.03 -3.34 -2.67
N SER A 80 16.56 -3.98 -3.73
CA SER A 80 16.49 -3.43 -5.10
C SER A 80 15.07 -3.03 -5.54
N GLY A 81 14.04 -3.42 -4.77
CA GLY A 81 12.64 -3.16 -5.10
C GLY A 81 12.25 -1.69 -4.92
N ASN A 82 11.24 -1.29 -5.68
CA ASN A 82 10.55 -0.02 -5.49
C ASN A 82 9.15 -0.26 -4.85
N PRO A 83 8.37 0.79 -4.53
CA PRO A 83 7.05 0.63 -3.88
C PRO A 83 6.06 -0.30 -4.60
N ALA A 84 6.22 -0.53 -5.93
CA ALA A 84 5.36 -1.47 -6.65
C ALA A 84 5.52 -2.93 -6.22
N VAL A 85 6.63 -3.27 -5.54
CA VAL A 85 6.83 -4.58 -4.90
C VAL A 85 5.76 -4.85 -3.85
N LEU A 86 5.30 -3.83 -3.12
CA LEU A 86 4.27 -3.97 -2.10
C LEU A 86 2.96 -4.53 -2.67
N SER A 87 2.54 -4.06 -3.84
CA SER A 87 1.36 -4.58 -4.54
C SER A 87 1.55 -6.04 -4.99
N SER A 88 2.78 -6.42 -5.35
CA SER A 88 3.10 -7.81 -5.73
C SER A 88 3.06 -8.75 -4.52
N ILE A 89 3.62 -8.32 -3.38
CA ILE A 89 3.56 -9.05 -2.10
C ILE A 89 2.10 -9.22 -1.65
N LEU A 90 1.31 -8.15 -1.72
CA LEU A 90 -0.12 -8.21 -1.38
C LEU A 90 -0.88 -9.23 -2.24
N ARG A 91 -0.65 -9.23 -3.57
CA ARG A 91 -1.28 -10.22 -4.46
C ARG A 91 -0.86 -11.64 -4.12
N TYR A 92 0.42 -11.86 -3.88
CA TYR A 92 0.95 -13.17 -3.49
C TYR A 92 0.29 -13.69 -2.21
N ASN A 93 0.06 -12.82 -1.23
CA ASN A 93 -0.60 -13.13 0.03
C ASN A 93 -2.15 -13.12 -0.07
N GLY A 94 -2.73 -13.21 -1.26
CA GLY A 94 -4.19 -13.23 -1.45
C GLY A 94 -4.87 -11.91 -1.10
N GLY A 95 -4.16 -10.79 -1.20
CA GLY A 95 -4.66 -9.44 -0.89
C GLY A 95 -4.65 -9.11 0.60
N ARG A 96 -3.96 -9.89 1.42
CA ARG A 96 -3.83 -9.69 2.86
C ARG A 96 -2.38 -9.38 3.24
N LEU A 97 -2.21 -8.61 4.30
CA LEU A 97 -0.93 -8.44 4.98
C LEU A 97 -0.78 -9.54 6.04
N ASN A 98 0.39 -10.14 6.12
CA ASN A 98 0.73 -11.05 7.23
C ASN A 98 1.10 -10.26 8.49
N ALA A 99 1.28 -10.94 9.62
CA ALA A 99 1.58 -10.31 10.91
C ALA A 99 2.87 -9.46 10.88
N HIS A 100 3.90 -9.92 10.16
CA HIS A 100 5.16 -9.17 10.00
C HIS A 100 4.94 -7.88 9.21
N ASP A 101 4.18 -7.95 8.11
CA ASP A 101 3.88 -6.79 7.26
C ASP A 101 3.04 -5.76 8.02
N VAL A 102 1.98 -6.19 8.73
CA VAL A 102 1.16 -5.32 9.57
C VAL A 102 2.02 -4.58 10.60
N ARG A 103 2.91 -5.31 11.29
CA ARG A 103 3.83 -4.71 12.28
C ARG A 103 4.73 -3.67 11.64
N SER A 104 5.39 -4.01 10.52
CA SER A 104 6.30 -3.09 9.81
C SER A 104 5.59 -1.82 9.35
N PHE A 105 4.33 -1.95 8.86
CA PHE A 105 3.48 -0.82 8.50
C PHE A 105 3.15 0.06 9.71
N CYS A 106 2.71 -0.54 10.80
CA CYS A 106 2.35 0.21 12.00
C CYS A 106 3.55 0.93 12.62
N GLU A 107 4.72 0.28 12.68
CA GLU A 107 5.96 0.90 13.16
C GLU A 107 6.38 2.10 12.32
N THR A 108 6.33 1.96 10.98
CA THR A 108 6.65 3.04 10.06
C THR A 108 5.67 4.21 10.20
N ARG A 109 4.38 3.93 10.25
CA ARG A 109 3.36 4.96 10.40
C ARG A 109 3.38 5.62 11.78
N ALA A 110 3.66 4.87 12.84
CA ALA A 110 3.84 5.43 14.18
C ALA A 110 4.99 6.46 14.27
N ALA A 111 5.94 6.42 13.34
CA ALA A 111 6.99 7.42 13.19
C ALA A 111 6.59 8.60 12.29
N LEU A 112 5.88 8.35 11.19
CA LEU A 112 5.59 9.36 10.18
C LEU A 112 4.27 10.10 10.41
N ASP A 113 3.22 9.42 10.87
CA ASP A 113 1.89 10.01 11.07
C ASP A 113 1.90 11.16 12.10
N PRO A 114 2.58 11.05 13.27
CA PRO A 114 2.72 12.15 14.21
C PRO A 114 3.36 13.39 13.58
N MET A 115 4.46 13.21 12.84
CA MET A 115 5.13 14.31 12.15
C MET A 115 4.20 14.98 11.12
N ALA A 116 3.44 14.21 10.35
CA ALA A 116 2.48 14.76 9.40
C ALA A 116 1.40 15.59 10.12
N ALA A 117 0.89 15.12 11.25
CA ALA A 117 -0.11 15.82 12.05
C ALA A 117 0.44 17.12 12.66
N GLU A 118 1.64 17.10 13.24
CA GLU A 118 2.28 18.31 13.79
C GLU A 118 2.50 19.37 12.71
N LEU A 119 2.99 18.98 11.55
CA LEU A 119 3.21 19.90 10.43
C LEU A 119 1.87 20.41 9.87
N ALA A 120 0.84 19.59 9.79
CA ALA A 120 -0.49 20.01 9.37
C ALA A 120 -1.08 21.05 10.33
N VAL A 121 -0.94 20.88 11.65
CA VAL A 121 -1.35 21.88 12.65
C VAL A 121 -0.72 23.24 12.38
N GLN A 122 0.54 23.27 11.96
CA GLN A 122 1.30 24.50 11.74
C GLN A 122 0.98 25.16 10.38
N ARG A 123 0.64 24.38 9.36
CA ARG A 123 0.65 24.81 7.96
C ARG A 123 -0.71 24.80 7.28
N ALA A 124 -1.67 24.02 7.78
CA ALA A 124 -3.00 23.93 7.19
C ALA A 124 -3.70 25.31 7.18
N THR A 125 -4.23 25.68 6.03
CA THR A 125 -5.09 26.85 5.88
C THR A 125 -6.53 26.54 6.32
N GLU A 126 -7.35 27.58 6.56
CA GLU A 126 -8.78 27.38 6.86
C GLU A 126 -9.49 26.64 5.73
N LYS A 127 -9.14 26.91 4.48
CA LYS A 127 -9.67 26.20 3.31
C LYS A 127 -9.31 24.70 3.34
N ASP A 128 -8.08 24.36 3.72
CA ASP A 128 -7.68 22.96 3.85
C ASP A 128 -8.50 22.24 4.94
N LEU A 129 -8.77 22.93 6.06
CA LEU A 129 -9.59 22.37 7.14
C LEU A 129 -11.05 22.19 6.72
N GLU A 130 -11.61 23.12 5.94
CA GLU A 130 -12.96 23.00 5.37
C GLU A 130 -13.05 21.77 4.44
N GLU A 131 -12.11 21.65 3.47
CA GLU A 131 -12.06 20.50 2.55
C GLU A 131 -11.87 19.17 3.32
N TRP A 132 -11.04 19.17 4.36
CA TRP A 132 -10.81 17.99 5.18
C TRP A 132 -12.04 17.62 6.02
N GLY A 133 -12.78 18.62 6.52
CA GLY A 133 -14.06 18.42 7.19
C GLY A 133 -15.11 17.77 6.29
N GLU A 134 -15.17 18.16 5.02
CA GLU A 134 -16.04 17.48 4.03
C GLU A 134 -15.69 16.00 3.85
N LEU A 135 -14.40 15.67 3.84
CA LEU A 135 -13.97 14.26 3.78
C LEU A 135 -14.39 13.49 5.03
N LEU A 136 -14.29 14.11 6.22
CA LEU A 136 -14.77 13.50 7.47
C LEU A 136 -16.27 13.24 7.44
N GLU A 137 -17.08 14.20 6.95
CA GLU A 137 -18.53 14.00 6.82
C GLU A 137 -18.89 12.87 5.84
N LYS A 138 -18.14 12.74 4.74
CA LYS A 138 -18.29 11.62 3.80
C LYS A 138 -17.93 10.29 4.47
N LEU A 139 -16.88 10.27 5.31
CA LEU A 139 -16.46 9.09 6.06
C LEU A 139 -17.51 8.66 7.09
N ARG A 140 -18.12 9.62 7.82
CA ARG A 140 -19.20 9.38 8.81
C ARG A 140 -20.40 8.71 8.22
N ARG A 141 -20.78 9.08 6.99
CA ARG A 141 -21.99 8.58 6.29
C ARG A 141 -21.76 7.29 5.52
N GLU A 142 -20.52 6.82 5.45
CA GLU A 142 -20.20 5.63 4.65
C GLU A 142 -20.54 4.35 5.39
N GLU A 143 -21.51 3.61 4.87
CA GLU A 143 -21.98 2.35 5.44
C GLU A 143 -21.28 1.12 4.83
N ASP A 144 -20.82 1.23 3.58
CA ASP A 144 -20.07 0.15 2.95
C ASP A 144 -18.64 0.09 3.50
N ARG A 145 -18.29 -1.04 4.10
CA ARG A 145 -16.99 -1.23 4.75
C ARG A 145 -15.80 -1.08 3.81
N LYS A 146 -15.96 -1.48 2.54
CA LYS A 146 -14.86 -1.35 1.56
C LYS A 146 -14.70 0.10 1.13
N ALA A 147 -15.79 0.78 0.85
CA ALA A 147 -15.78 2.22 0.55
C ALA A 147 -15.26 3.03 1.75
N PHE A 148 -15.62 2.68 2.98
CA PHE A 148 -15.06 3.28 4.19
C PHE A 148 -13.52 3.17 4.23
N CYS A 149 -12.96 2.01 3.90
CA CYS A 149 -11.50 1.82 3.88
C CYS A 149 -10.81 2.66 2.79
N VAL A 150 -11.48 2.94 1.68
CA VAL A 150 -10.97 3.90 0.67
C VAL A 150 -11.02 5.31 1.25
N ARG A 151 -12.16 5.74 1.79
CA ARG A 151 -12.34 7.10 2.32
C ARG A 151 -11.41 7.45 3.48
N ILE A 152 -11.14 6.50 4.38
CA ILE A 152 -10.17 6.77 5.46
C ILE A 152 -8.75 6.99 4.93
N THR A 153 -8.35 6.29 3.88
CA THR A 153 -7.03 6.53 3.27
C THR A 153 -6.98 7.88 2.54
N GLU A 154 -8.08 8.31 1.90
CA GLU A 154 -8.21 9.65 1.30
C GLU A 154 -8.18 10.75 2.39
N PHE A 155 -8.92 10.55 3.48
CA PHE A 155 -8.93 11.47 4.62
C PHE A 155 -7.53 11.68 5.20
N LEU A 156 -6.79 10.59 5.44
CA LEU A 156 -5.42 10.67 5.94
C LEU A 156 -4.44 11.21 4.89
N TYR A 157 -4.65 10.93 3.61
CA TYR A 157 -3.84 11.53 2.55
C TYR A 157 -3.94 13.06 2.57
N MET A 158 -5.13 13.62 2.84
CA MET A 158 -5.29 15.07 2.98
C MET A 158 -4.51 15.62 4.19
N LEU A 159 -4.46 14.90 5.32
CA LEU A 159 -3.59 15.26 6.45
C LEU A 159 -2.12 15.39 6.03
N TYR A 160 -1.63 14.42 5.25
CA TYR A 160 -0.27 14.46 4.73
C TYR A 160 -0.04 15.60 3.73
N ARG A 161 -1.02 15.92 2.90
CA ARG A 161 -0.96 17.09 2.01
C ARG A 161 -0.88 18.40 2.79
N MET A 162 -1.71 18.56 3.83
CA MET A 162 -1.71 19.74 4.71
C MET A 162 -0.38 19.90 5.47
N SER A 163 0.41 18.86 5.62
CA SER A 163 1.74 18.94 6.22
C SER A 163 2.71 19.77 5.37
N ASP A 164 2.38 20.04 4.09
CA ASP A 164 3.25 20.70 3.11
C ASP A 164 4.69 20.14 3.13
N ASN A 165 4.78 18.82 3.33
CA ASN A 165 6.02 18.07 3.25
C ASN A 165 5.94 17.12 2.06
N PHE A 166 6.59 17.51 0.98
CA PHE A 166 6.62 16.76 -0.28
C PHE A 166 6.95 15.27 -0.06
N LEU A 167 8.01 14.98 0.70
CA LEU A 167 8.48 13.61 0.86
C LEU A 167 7.47 12.75 1.64
N LEU A 168 6.89 13.28 2.72
CA LEU A 168 5.84 12.60 3.47
C LEU A 168 4.64 12.29 2.57
N THR A 169 4.19 13.25 1.77
CA THR A 169 3.05 13.09 0.85
C THR A 169 3.31 11.99 -0.19
N VAL A 170 4.50 11.96 -0.78
CA VAL A 170 4.89 10.92 -1.75
C VAL A 170 4.96 9.54 -1.09
N LEU A 171 5.59 9.44 0.09
CA LEU A 171 5.70 8.17 0.83
C LEU A 171 4.31 7.62 1.18
N TYR A 172 3.39 8.48 1.65
CA TYR A 172 2.02 8.06 1.92
C TYR A 172 1.33 7.54 0.66
N HIS A 173 1.43 8.28 -0.45
CA HIS A 173 0.83 7.90 -1.73
C HIS A 173 1.33 6.54 -2.22
N CYS A 174 2.64 6.29 -2.15
CA CYS A 174 3.24 5.02 -2.54
C CYS A 174 2.74 3.82 -1.71
N THR A 175 2.21 4.06 -0.52
CA THR A 175 1.76 3.01 0.40
C THR A 175 0.24 2.94 0.55
N MET A 176 -0.54 3.69 -0.24
CA MET A 176 -2.00 3.76 -0.11
C MET A 176 -2.69 2.39 -0.27
N GLU A 177 -2.29 1.59 -1.26
CA GLU A 177 -2.90 0.27 -1.48
C GLU A 177 -2.68 -0.68 -0.29
N PRO A 178 -1.45 -0.90 0.22
CA PRO A 178 -1.24 -1.67 1.45
C PRO A 178 -2.00 -1.11 2.66
N GLN A 179 -2.09 0.20 2.81
CA GLN A 179 -2.85 0.81 3.89
C GLN A 179 -4.34 0.50 3.81
N GLN A 180 -4.94 0.58 2.63
CA GLN A 180 -6.33 0.18 2.42
C GLN A 180 -6.55 -1.28 2.82
N ARG A 181 -5.64 -2.19 2.47
CA ARG A 181 -5.72 -3.60 2.85
C ARG A 181 -5.62 -3.79 4.35
N MET A 182 -4.74 -3.06 5.02
CA MET A 182 -4.65 -3.08 6.48
C MET A 182 -5.95 -2.61 7.13
N TYR A 183 -6.54 -1.50 6.66
CA TYR A 183 -7.84 -1.05 7.14
C TYR A 183 -8.94 -2.06 6.86
N GLN A 184 -8.96 -2.71 5.70
CA GLN A 184 -9.93 -3.77 5.40
C GLN A 184 -9.83 -4.92 6.42
N GLN A 185 -8.62 -5.43 6.70
CA GLN A 185 -8.41 -6.47 7.71
C GLN A 185 -8.86 -6.02 9.10
N PHE A 186 -8.54 -4.79 9.48
CA PHE A 186 -8.94 -4.25 10.78
C PHE A 186 -10.46 -4.10 10.89
N VAL A 187 -11.10 -3.51 9.88
CA VAL A 187 -12.54 -3.27 9.84
C VAL A 187 -13.35 -4.57 9.72
N GLU A 188 -12.84 -5.58 9.02
CA GLU A 188 -13.44 -6.91 8.98
C GLU A 188 -13.61 -7.50 10.38
N LYS A 189 -12.58 -7.38 11.23
CA LYS A 189 -12.57 -7.91 12.59
C LYS A 189 -13.31 -7.00 13.58
N ASN A 190 -13.06 -5.69 13.53
CA ASN A 190 -13.38 -4.76 14.62
C ASN A 190 -14.49 -3.75 14.28
N GLY A 191 -14.97 -3.74 13.02
CA GLY A 191 -15.87 -2.69 12.53
C GLY A 191 -15.18 -1.34 12.33
N THR A 192 -15.94 -0.34 11.93
CA THR A 192 -15.44 0.99 11.54
C THR A 192 -15.27 1.95 12.72
N GLY A 193 -15.90 1.66 13.86
CA GLY A 193 -16.08 2.63 14.97
C GLY A 193 -14.78 3.16 15.56
N ALA A 194 -13.76 2.31 15.78
CA ALA A 194 -12.48 2.76 16.33
C ALA A 194 -11.71 3.66 15.34
N VAL A 195 -11.74 3.31 14.05
CA VAL A 195 -11.11 4.09 13.00
C VAL A 195 -11.79 5.45 12.82
N LEU A 196 -13.13 5.48 12.87
CA LEU A 196 -13.89 6.73 12.76
C LEU A 196 -13.62 7.65 13.94
N ARG A 197 -13.66 7.14 15.19
CA ARG A 197 -13.31 7.94 16.39
C ARG A 197 -11.91 8.55 16.27
N ASN A 198 -10.91 7.78 15.84
CA ASN A 198 -9.57 8.31 15.65
C ASN A 198 -9.53 9.42 14.58
N ALA A 199 -10.24 9.26 13.47
CA ALA A 199 -10.36 10.30 12.45
C ALA A 199 -11.00 11.58 12.99
N GLU A 200 -12.05 11.48 13.82
CA GLU A 200 -12.71 12.61 14.47
C GLU A 200 -11.81 13.32 15.48
N GLU A 201 -11.06 12.55 16.26
CA GLU A 201 -10.14 13.10 17.25
C GLU A 201 -8.98 13.84 16.60
N VAL A 202 -8.33 13.25 15.58
CA VAL A 202 -7.22 13.93 14.89
C VAL A 202 -7.72 15.18 14.16
N PHE A 203 -8.90 15.12 13.53
CA PHE A 203 -9.51 16.30 12.91
C PHE A 203 -9.70 17.43 13.93
N ARG A 204 -10.29 17.12 15.09
CA ARG A 204 -10.49 18.10 16.16
C ARG A 204 -9.17 18.69 16.63
N TYR A 205 -8.15 17.85 16.92
CA TYR A 205 -6.87 18.35 17.43
C TYR A 205 -6.12 19.23 16.41
N VAL A 206 -6.19 18.90 15.13
CA VAL A 206 -5.59 19.73 14.07
C VAL A 206 -6.35 21.04 13.92
N SER A 207 -7.69 21.02 13.95
CA SER A 207 -8.54 22.23 13.88
C SER A 207 -8.33 23.15 15.09
N ASP A 208 -8.18 22.56 16.30
CA ASP A 208 -7.89 23.27 17.53
C ASP A 208 -6.40 23.74 17.63
N ARG A 209 -5.61 23.50 16.58
CA ARG A 209 -4.16 23.81 16.54
C ARG A 209 -3.37 23.16 17.68
N ASN A 210 -3.77 21.98 18.15
CA ASN A 210 -3.14 21.24 19.24
C ASN A 210 -2.18 20.16 18.70
N ALA A 211 -0.97 20.56 18.34
CA ALA A 211 0.02 19.65 17.73
C ALA A 211 0.40 18.45 18.64
N PRO A 212 0.66 18.60 19.95
CA PRO A 212 0.98 17.45 20.79
C PRO A 212 -0.14 16.40 20.85
N ALA A 213 -1.41 16.84 20.95
CA ALA A 213 -2.55 15.94 21.00
C ALA A 213 -2.79 15.25 19.65
N ALA A 214 -2.64 15.98 18.53
CA ALA A 214 -2.74 15.41 17.19
C ALA A 214 -1.68 14.34 16.97
N ALA A 215 -0.42 14.61 17.32
CA ALA A 215 0.68 13.64 17.20
C ALA A 215 0.45 12.40 18.08
N ALA A 216 0.05 12.57 19.33
CA ALA A 216 -0.23 11.46 20.24
C ALA A 216 -1.39 10.58 19.73
N CYS A 217 -2.47 11.20 19.25
CA CYS A 217 -3.62 10.51 18.65
C CYS A 217 -3.19 9.63 17.47
N MET A 218 -2.40 10.18 16.54
CA MET A 218 -1.92 9.44 15.36
C MET A 218 -0.98 8.29 15.74
N LYS A 219 -0.12 8.48 16.74
CA LYS A 219 0.77 7.42 17.24
C LYS A 219 -0.02 6.28 17.90
N GLU A 220 -0.99 6.61 18.73
CA GLU A 220 -1.81 5.61 19.44
C GLU A 220 -2.67 4.78 18.47
N ALA A 221 -3.16 5.38 17.38
CA ALA A 221 -3.91 4.67 16.35
C ALA A 221 -3.15 3.46 15.77
N MET A 222 -1.81 3.52 15.72
CA MET A 222 -0.98 2.44 15.19
C MET A 222 -0.76 1.29 16.19
N ARG A 223 -1.18 1.44 17.45
CA ARG A 223 -1.15 0.34 18.43
C ARG A 223 -2.37 -0.57 18.30
N LEU A 224 -3.52 -0.05 17.89
CA LEU A 224 -4.77 -0.80 17.78
C LEU A 224 -4.66 -2.08 16.91
N PRO A 225 -4.01 -2.08 15.73
CA PRO A 225 -3.82 -3.29 14.95
C PRO A 225 -2.85 -4.32 15.54
N LEU A 226 -2.02 -3.92 16.52
CA LEU A 226 -0.93 -4.72 17.06
C LEU A 226 -1.22 -5.30 18.44
N GLU A 227 -2.04 -4.65 19.25
CA GLU A 227 -2.18 -4.94 20.68
C GLU A 227 -3.64 -5.12 21.11
N GLY A 228 -3.85 -5.93 22.15
CA GLY A 228 -5.14 -6.13 22.78
C GLY A 228 -6.17 -6.88 21.95
N GLU A 229 -7.46 -6.67 22.27
CA GLU A 229 -8.59 -7.36 21.61
C GLU A 229 -8.77 -6.95 20.15
N THR A 230 -8.29 -5.78 19.77
CA THR A 230 -8.41 -5.22 18.41
C THR A 230 -7.29 -5.67 17.47
N ALA A 231 -6.23 -6.30 17.97
CA ALA A 231 -5.09 -6.74 17.16
C ALA A 231 -5.53 -7.63 15.98
N ILE A 232 -4.90 -7.43 14.83
CA ILE A 232 -5.15 -8.21 13.59
C ILE A 232 -3.97 -9.12 13.20
N ILE A 233 -2.97 -9.21 14.09
CA ILE A 233 -1.78 -10.06 13.96
C ILE A 233 -1.88 -11.29 14.84
#